data_4641d1d755e79bcc96233c43d0dcb33a
#
_entry.id   4641d1d755e79bcc96233c43d0dcb33a
#
_cell.length_a   1.000
_cell.length_b   1.000
_cell.length_c   1.000
_cell.angle_alpha   90.00
_cell.angle_beta   90.00
_cell.angle_gamma   90.00
#
_symmetry.space_group_name_H-M   'P 1'
#
loop_
_entity.id
_entity.type
_entity.pdbx_description
1 polymer ?
#
loop_
_entity_poly.entity_id
_entity_poly.type
_entity_poly.pdbx_seq_one_letter_code
_entity_poly.pdbx_strand_id
1 'polypeptide(L)'
;RLTNEDCKVLKYCTDMVALDLGHNKVTDLSFLEYMPELKILILVDNWLTDTQSPYLYDLSMLKYCPKLMYLEFFVGDVSDISVFDYLPNLVDLNISYNPISDVSHLLNFTKLERLYIEHTSLTEQDYELLKETYPDAYIVYYGEGSVDQGWREHERYFAMIDMFHNNYVNDLFKN
;
A
#
# COMPACT_ATOMS: atom_id res chain seq x y z
N ARG A 1 1.22 18.46 -9.08
CA ARG A 1 1.47 17.49 -8.01
C ARG A 1 0.94 18.07 -6.69
N LEU A 2 0.10 17.30 -6.00
CA LEU A 2 -0.43 17.67 -4.69
C LEU A 2 0.69 17.69 -3.63
N THR A 3 0.51 18.54 -2.63
CA THR A 3 1.39 18.70 -1.47
C THR A 3 0.67 18.31 -0.18
N ASN A 4 1.39 18.25 0.93
CA ASN A 4 0.78 18.04 2.25
C ASN A 4 -0.29 19.11 2.56
N GLU A 5 -0.09 20.37 2.13
CA GLU A 5 -1.06 21.45 2.33
C GLU A 5 -2.35 21.20 1.55
N ASP A 6 -2.23 20.75 0.28
CA ASP A 6 -3.39 20.44 -0.56
C ASP A 6 -4.21 19.29 0.04
N CYS A 7 -3.56 18.33 0.70
CA CYS A 7 -4.21 17.15 1.29
C CYS A 7 -4.92 17.41 2.62
N LYS A 8 -4.75 18.59 3.26
CA LYS A 8 -5.45 18.92 4.51
C LYS A 8 -6.97 18.91 4.39
N VAL A 9 -7.51 19.16 3.22
CA VAL A 9 -8.96 19.11 2.96
C VAL A 9 -9.51 17.68 3.03
N LEU A 10 -8.68 16.66 2.81
CA LEU A 10 -9.07 15.25 2.80
C LEU A 10 -9.67 14.78 4.14
N LYS A 11 -9.35 15.41 5.25
CA LYS A 11 -9.96 15.11 6.56
C LYS A 11 -11.49 15.26 6.59
N TYR A 12 -12.09 15.92 5.62
CA TYR A 12 -13.54 16.04 5.48
C TYR A 12 -14.18 14.95 4.61
N CYS A 13 -13.35 14.07 4.00
CA CYS A 13 -13.81 13.01 3.12
C CYS A 13 -13.97 11.68 3.89
N THR A 14 -14.78 11.67 4.94
CA THR A 14 -14.88 10.57 5.92
C THR A 14 -15.44 9.26 5.36
N ASP A 15 -16.18 9.33 4.25
CA ASP A 15 -16.77 8.17 3.58
C ASP A 15 -15.91 7.68 2.39
N MET A 16 -14.64 8.13 2.31
CA MET A 16 -13.72 7.75 1.25
C MET A 16 -13.45 6.25 1.28
N VAL A 17 -13.64 5.59 0.14
CA VAL A 17 -13.40 4.15 -0.02
C VAL A 17 -12.11 3.89 -0.80
N ALA A 18 -11.77 4.75 -1.74
CA ALA A 18 -10.58 4.61 -2.58
C ALA A 18 -9.89 5.96 -2.76
N LEU A 19 -8.56 5.97 -2.60
CA LEU A 19 -7.74 7.19 -2.71
C LEU A 19 -6.44 6.87 -3.45
N ASP A 20 -6.21 7.56 -4.56
CA ASP A 20 -4.95 7.55 -5.29
C ASP A 20 -4.24 8.89 -5.11
N LEU A 21 -3.10 8.87 -4.44
CA LEU A 21 -2.19 9.99 -4.26
C LEU A 21 -0.82 9.72 -4.88
N GLY A 22 -0.71 8.74 -5.76
CA GLY A 22 0.55 8.40 -6.44
C GLY A 22 1.16 9.57 -7.21
N HIS A 23 2.49 9.57 -7.32
CA HIS A 23 3.29 10.57 -8.06
C HIS A 23 3.07 12.02 -7.61
N ASN A 24 2.89 12.25 -6.32
CA ASN A 24 2.68 13.56 -5.72
C ASN A 24 3.85 13.96 -4.79
N LYS A 25 3.60 14.92 -3.91
CA LYS A 25 4.52 15.41 -2.87
C LYS A 25 3.87 15.29 -1.49
N VAL A 26 3.25 14.14 -1.23
CA VAL A 26 2.48 13.87 -0.01
C VAL A 26 3.30 12.92 0.87
N THR A 27 3.72 13.40 2.02
CA THR A 27 4.46 12.64 3.03
C THR A 27 3.80 12.71 4.41
N ASP A 28 2.82 13.61 4.61
CA ASP A 28 1.99 13.70 5.80
C ASP A 28 0.64 13.02 5.53
N LEU A 29 0.42 11.88 6.18
CA LEU A 29 -0.78 11.06 6.04
C LEU A 29 -1.80 11.30 7.18
N SER A 30 -1.69 12.39 7.94
CA SER A 30 -2.55 12.68 9.10
C SER A 30 -4.05 12.69 8.78
N PHE A 31 -4.44 12.98 7.54
CA PHE A 31 -5.83 12.93 7.08
C PHE A 31 -6.46 11.54 7.15
N LEU A 32 -5.65 10.46 7.15
CA LEU A 32 -6.14 9.07 7.25
C LEU A 32 -6.85 8.78 8.58
N GLU A 33 -6.60 9.57 9.64
CA GLU A 33 -7.34 9.49 10.91
C GLU A 33 -8.86 9.60 10.72
N TYR A 34 -9.28 10.25 9.64
CA TYR A 34 -10.68 10.54 9.34
C TYR A 34 -11.27 9.61 8.26
N MET A 35 -10.55 8.55 7.84
CA MET A 35 -10.93 7.68 6.71
C MET A 35 -11.10 6.19 7.11
N PRO A 36 -11.95 5.84 8.07
CA PRO A 36 -12.09 4.45 8.55
C PRO A 36 -12.70 3.50 7.50
N GLU A 37 -13.33 4.06 6.46
CA GLU A 37 -13.95 3.29 5.38
C GLU A 37 -13.00 2.98 4.20
N LEU A 38 -11.75 3.47 4.26
CA LEU A 38 -10.80 3.34 3.17
C LEU A 38 -10.42 1.87 2.93
N LYS A 39 -10.56 1.42 1.69
CA LYS A 39 -10.25 0.06 1.23
C LYS A 39 -9.10 0.02 0.22
N ILE A 40 -8.90 1.09 -0.53
CA ILE A 40 -7.87 1.21 -1.56
C ILE A 40 -7.05 2.46 -1.30
N LEU A 41 -5.72 2.29 -1.20
CA LEU A 41 -4.79 3.41 -1.05
C LEU A 41 -3.57 3.21 -1.93
N ILE A 42 -3.29 4.21 -2.78
CA ILE A 42 -2.11 4.28 -3.63
C ILE A 42 -1.27 5.48 -3.21
N LEU A 43 -0.01 5.23 -2.82
CA LEU A 43 0.94 6.23 -2.32
C LEU A 43 2.27 6.21 -3.09
N VAL A 44 2.32 5.54 -4.21
CA VAL A 44 3.53 5.32 -5.00
C VAL A 44 4.25 6.63 -5.35
N ASP A 45 5.59 6.61 -5.30
CA ASP A 45 6.45 7.71 -5.77
C ASP A 45 6.06 9.08 -5.18
N ASN A 46 5.85 9.14 -3.86
CA ASN A 46 5.63 10.39 -3.13
C ASN A 46 6.95 10.88 -2.52
N TRP A 47 7.39 12.08 -2.91
CA TRP A 47 8.66 12.62 -2.46
C TRP A 47 8.69 14.16 -2.43
N LEU A 48 9.51 14.71 -1.54
CA LEU A 48 9.79 16.14 -1.39
C LEU A 48 11.21 16.45 -1.90
N THR A 49 11.35 17.49 -2.70
CA THR A 49 12.63 17.85 -3.36
C THR A 49 13.66 18.52 -2.45
N ASP A 50 13.25 18.98 -1.28
CA ASP A 50 13.99 19.94 -0.45
C ASP A 50 14.24 19.47 1.00
N THR A 51 14.04 18.18 1.28
CA THR A 51 14.24 17.58 2.62
C THR A 51 15.35 16.53 2.60
N GLN A 52 15.89 16.19 3.77
CA GLN A 52 16.92 15.14 3.92
C GLN A 52 16.35 13.72 3.71
N SER A 53 15.06 13.53 3.98
CA SER A 53 14.31 12.32 3.65
C SER A 53 13.17 12.73 2.71
N PRO A 54 13.42 12.79 1.41
CA PRO A 54 12.48 13.34 0.44
C PRO A 54 11.29 12.44 0.16
N TYR A 55 11.38 11.15 0.47
CA TYR A 55 10.33 10.17 0.19
C TYR A 55 9.39 9.98 1.38
N LEU A 56 8.21 9.41 1.12
CA LEU A 56 7.33 8.90 2.15
C LEU A 56 8.06 7.82 2.96
N TYR A 57 8.10 7.96 4.28
CA TYR A 57 8.80 7.07 5.20
C TYR A 57 7.96 6.62 6.41
N ASP A 58 6.86 7.32 6.71
CA ASP A 58 6.01 7.05 7.88
C ASP A 58 4.61 6.63 7.45
N LEU A 59 4.25 5.38 7.76
CA LEU A 59 2.94 4.79 7.49
C LEU A 59 2.08 4.64 8.74
N SER A 60 2.49 5.15 9.91
CA SER A 60 1.82 4.94 11.19
C SER A 60 0.34 5.32 11.21
N MET A 61 -0.08 6.24 10.34
CA MET A 61 -1.47 6.68 10.22
C MET A 61 -2.39 5.64 9.57
N LEU A 62 -1.84 4.61 8.90
CA LEU A 62 -2.63 3.51 8.34
C LEU A 62 -3.43 2.72 9.40
N LYS A 63 -3.02 2.78 10.67
CA LYS A 63 -3.78 2.17 11.80
C LYS A 63 -5.24 2.62 11.88
N TYR A 64 -5.58 3.76 11.30
CA TYR A 64 -6.94 4.29 11.26
C TYR A 64 -7.77 3.78 10.07
N CYS A 65 -7.16 2.95 9.18
CA CYS A 65 -7.79 2.40 8.00
C CYS A 65 -7.90 0.86 8.07
N PRO A 66 -8.59 0.26 9.05
CA PRO A 66 -8.60 -1.20 9.28
C PRO A 66 -9.31 -1.98 8.17
N LYS A 67 -10.00 -1.29 7.26
CA LYS A 67 -10.69 -1.90 6.12
C LYS A 67 -9.85 -1.97 4.85
N LEU A 68 -8.57 -1.55 4.90
CA LEU A 68 -7.69 -1.62 3.74
C LEU A 68 -7.57 -3.04 3.21
N MET A 69 -7.77 -3.17 1.89
CA MET A 69 -7.67 -4.40 1.12
C MET A 69 -6.57 -4.31 0.05
N TYR A 70 -6.35 -3.13 -0.50
CA TYR A 70 -5.35 -2.85 -1.52
C TYR A 70 -4.45 -1.69 -1.06
N LEU A 71 -3.16 -1.95 -0.97
CA LEU A 71 -2.16 -0.95 -0.59
C LEU A 71 -0.96 -1.00 -1.54
N GLU A 72 -0.64 0.14 -2.14
CA GLU A 72 0.48 0.30 -3.07
C GLU A 72 1.31 1.51 -2.64
N PHE A 73 2.57 1.29 -2.21
CA PHE A 73 3.48 2.39 -1.83
C PHE A 73 4.94 2.12 -2.23
N PHE A 74 5.15 1.48 -3.35
CA PHE A 74 6.49 1.22 -3.85
C PHE A 74 7.24 2.52 -4.20
N VAL A 75 8.58 2.45 -4.23
CA VAL A 75 9.50 3.60 -4.38
C VAL A 75 9.30 4.60 -3.24
N GLY A 76 9.80 4.25 -2.08
CA GLY A 76 9.75 5.05 -0.86
C GLY A 76 10.99 4.89 0.00
N ASP A 77 10.90 5.39 1.22
CA ASP A 77 11.95 5.28 2.25
C ASP A 77 11.40 4.63 3.54
N VAL A 78 10.38 3.77 3.37
CA VAL A 78 9.70 3.08 4.46
C VAL A 78 10.54 1.88 4.90
N SER A 79 10.90 1.85 6.17
CA SER A 79 11.56 0.70 6.82
C SER A 79 10.72 0.10 7.95
N ASP A 80 9.91 0.92 8.64
CA ASP A 80 9.01 0.48 9.71
C ASP A 80 7.62 0.19 9.15
N ILE A 81 7.23 -1.08 9.18
CA ILE A 81 5.94 -1.60 8.75
C ILE A 81 5.12 -2.20 9.90
N SER A 82 5.46 -1.87 11.15
CA SER A 82 4.75 -2.36 12.34
C SER A 82 3.25 -2.04 12.33
N VAL A 83 2.86 -0.98 11.61
CA VAL A 83 1.46 -0.59 11.41
C VAL A 83 0.63 -1.67 10.70
N PHE A 84 1.25 -2.60 9.98
CA PHE A 84 0.53 -3.68 9.28
C PHE A 84 -0.17 -4.65 10.22
N ASP A 85 0.23 -4.71 11.49
CA ASP A 85 -0.50 -5.47 12.52
C ASP A 85 -1.94 -4.97 12.72
N TYR A 86 -2.24 -3.75 12.26
CA TYR A 86 -3.59 -3.14 12.31
C TYR A 86 -4.38 -3.31 10.99
N LEU A 87 -3.82 -4.00 9.98
CA LEU A 87 -4.38 -4.12 8.64
C LEU A 87 -4.71 -5.59 8.25
N PRO A 88 -5.56 -6.29 9.02
CA PRO A 88 -5.80 -7.73 8.83
C PRO A 88 -6.52 -8.08 7.52
N ASN A 89 -7.09 -7.10 6.85
CA ASN A 89 -7.92 -7.29 5.64
C ASN A 89 -7.14 -7.12 4.33
N LEU A 90 -5.82 -6.88 4.37
CA LEU A 90 -5.02 -6.74 3.16
C LEU A 90 -5.09 -8.00 2.30
N VAL A 91 -5.39 -7.78 1.03
CA VAL A 91 -5.48 -8.78 -0.05
C VAL A 91 -4.33 -8.58 -1.03
N ASP A 92 -4.10 -7.33 -1.44
CA ASP A 92 -3.04 -6.93 -2.35
C ASP A 92 -2.11 -5.92 -1.68
N LEU A 93 -0.82 -6.23 -1.63
CA LEU A 93 0.21 -5.38 -1.03
C LEU A 93 1.43 -5.28 -1.93
N ASN A 94 1.77 -4.06 -2.38
CA ASN A 94 3.01 -3.78 -3.09
C ASN A 94 3.86 -2.80 -2.28
N ILE A 95 4.99 -3.30 -1.77
CA ILE A 95 5.96 -2.57 -0.95
C ILE A 95 7.35 -2.55 -1.57
N SER A 96 7.45 -2.87 -2.83
CA SER A 96 8.71 -2.91 -3.57
C SER A 96 9.49 -1.59 -3.47
N TYR A 97 10.82 -1.65 -3.59
CA TYR A 97 11.70 -0.48 -3.53
C TYR A 97 11.56 0.34 -2.23
N ASN A 98 11.50 -0.36 -1.10
CA ASN A 98 11.56 0.22 0.24
C ASN A 98 12.60 -0.54 1.09
N PRO A 99 13.34 0.10 2.01
CA PRO A 99 14.38 -0.54 2.81
C PRO A 99 13.81 -1.38 3.98
N ILE A 100 12.77 -2.19 3.71
CA ILE A 100 12.11 -3.04 4.68
C ILE A 100 12.97 -4.29 4.91
N SER A 101 13.29 -4.60 6.16
CA SER A 101 14.12 -5.74 6.56
C SER A 101 13.49 -6.63 7.63
N ASP A 102 12.36 -6.22 8.23
CA ASP A 102 11.64 -7.02 9.23
C ASP A 102 10.42 -7.68 8.59
N VAL A 103 10.49 -9.00 8.42
CA VAL A 103 9.41 -9.81 7.85
C VAL A 103 8.25 -10.06 8.83
N SER A 104 8.46 -9.88 10.14
CA SER A 104 7.53 -10.32 11.19
C SER A 104 6.13 -9.71 11.03
N HIS A 105 6.04 -8.46 10.60
CA HIS A 105 4.78 -7.74 10.38
C HIS A 105 4.07 -8.10 9.05
N LEU A 106 4.71 -8.95 8.23
CA LEU A 106 4.12 -9.50 7.01
C LEU A 106 3.49 -10.89 7.22
N LEU A 107 3.60 -11.47 8.43
CA LEU A 107 3.16 -12.86 8.71
C LEU A 107 1.72 -12.95 9.26
N ASN A 108 1.02 -11.84 9.47
CA ASN A 108 -0.25 -11.79 10.19
C ASN A 108 -1.48 -11.53 9.30
N PHE A 109 -1.33 -11.50 7.99
CA PHE A 109 -2.45 -11.27 7.08
C PHE A 109 -3.33 -12.52 6.97
N THR A 110 -4.65 -12.34 6.97
CA THR A 110 -5.61 -13.45 6.89
C THR A 110 -6.21 -13.64 5.50
N LYS A 111 -6.00 -12.67 4.61
CA LYS A 111 -6.64 -12.62 3.28
C LYS A 111 -5.65 -12.32 2.15
N LEU A 112 -4.35 -12.37 2.42
CA LEU A 112 -3.32 -12.00 1.45
C LEU A 112 -3.37 -12.93 0.23
N GLU A 113 -3.48 -12.33 -0.96
CA GLU A 113 -3.45 -13.04 -2.24
C GLU A 113 -2.27 -12.61 -3.11
N ARG A 114 -1.83 -11.34 -3.01
CA ARG A 114 -0.67 -10.84 -3.76
C ARG A 114 0.24 -10.00 -2.87
N LEU A 115 1.54 -10.29 -2.93
CA LEU A 115 2.57 -9.56 -2.21
C LEU A 115 3.77 -9.31 -3.13
N TYR A 116 4.12 -8.04 -3.30
CA TYR A 116 5.28 -7.60 -4.09
C TYR A 116 6.31 -6.96 -3.17
N ILE A 117 7.49 -7.58 -3.07
CA ILE A 117 8.59 -7.23 -2.17
C ILE A 117 9.93 -7.10 -2.89
N GLU A 118 9.90 -6.82 -4.19
CA GLU A 118 11.10 -6.62 -4.99
C GLU A 118 11.92 -5.44 -4.46
N HIS A 119 13.25 -5.54 -4.49
CA HIS A 119 14.14 -4.48 -4.03
C HIS A 119 13.85 -3.97 -2.60
N THR A 120 13.40 -4.84 -1.72
CA THR A 120 13.42 -4.62 -0.27
C THR A 120 14.75 -5.10 0.31
N SER A 121 14.93 -4.95 1.63
CA SER A 121 16.06 -5.53 2.37
C SER A 121 15.72 -6.89 3.00
N LEU A 122 14.59 -7.50 2.63
CA LEU A 122 14.23 -8.86 3.00
C LEU A 122 15.18 -9.87 2.37
N THR A 123 15.46 -10.96 3.08
CA THR A 123 16.34 -12.01 2.61
C THR A 123 15.58 -13.10 1.85
N GLU A 124 16.32 -13.98 1.17
CA GLU A 124 15.72 -15.18 0.54
C GLU A 124 15.04 -16.09 1.59
N GLN A 125 15.58 -16.15 2.83
CA GLN A 125 14.97 -16.90 3.92
C GLN A 125 13.61 -16.29 4.34
N ASP A 126 13.50 -14.96 4.36
CA ASP A 126 12.24 -14.27 4.63
C ASP A 126 11.21 -14.55 3.52
N TYR A 127 11.65 -14.57 2.26
CA TYR A 127 10.80 -14.95 1.14
C TYR A 127 10.28 -16.39 1.24
N GLU A 128 11.15 -17.36 1.57
CA GLU A 128 10.72 -18.74 1.76
C GLU A 128 9.73 -18.86 2.94
N LEU A 129 9.95 -18.13 4.04
CA LEU A 129 9.03 -18.07 5.16
C LEU A 129 7.65 -17.51 4.76
N LEU A 130 7.62 -16.46 3.93
CA LEU A 130 6.38 -15.89 3.42
C LEU A 130 5.63 -16.89 2.52
N LYS A 131 6.33 -17.64 1.68
CA LYS A 131 5.72 -18.69 0.85
C LYS A 131 5.15 -19.84 1.66
N GLU A 132 5.84 -20.23 2.75
CA GLU A 132 5.32 -21.24 3.68
C GLU A 132 4.08 -20.73 4.44
N THR A 133 4.08 -19.44 4.81
CA THR A 133 2.96 -18.82 5.53
C THR A 133 1.73 -18.63 4.64
N TYR A 134 1.94 -18.28 3.36
CA TYR A 134 0.89 -17.98 2.38
C TYR A 134 1.04 -18.85 1.11
N PRO A 135 0.80 -20.17 1.19
CA PRO A 135 1.06 -21.08 0.09
C PRO A 135 0.23 -20.80 -1.17
N ASP A 136 -0.92 -20.15 -1.03
CA ASP A 136 -1.81 -19.82 -2.15
C ASP A 136 -1.62 -18.37 -2.66
N ALA A 137 -0.81 -17.55 -1.98
CA ALA A 137 -0.58 -16.18 -2.40
C ALA A 137 0.48 -16.10 -3.51
N TYR A 138 0.28 -15.15 -4.44
CA TYR A 138 1.28 -14.80 -5.45
C TYR A 138 2.29 -13.81 -4.84
N ILE A 139 3.52 -14.29 -4.58
CA ILE A 139 4.58 -13.49 -3.95
C ILE A 139 5.70 -13.24 -4.95
N VAL A 140 6.01 -11.97 -5.22
CA VAL A 140 7.08 -11.53 -6.12
C VAL A 140 8.22 -10.96 -5.29
N TYR A 141 9.35 -11.67 -5.30
CA TYR A 141 10.59 -11.28 -4.61
C TYR A 141 11.67 -10.83 -5.59
N TYR A 142 11.70 -11.45 -6.79
CA TYR A 142 12.66 -11.13 -7.83
C TYR A 142 11.98 -10.43 -9.00
N GLY A 143 12.64 -9.42 -9.55
CA GLY A 143 12.20 -8.67 -10.71
C GLY A 143 12.93 -7.33 -10.81
N GLU A 144 12.65 -6.56 -11.83
CA GLU A 144 13.26 -5.24 -12.07
C GLU A 144 12.24 -4.10 -12.04
N GLY A 145 10.95 -4.40 -11.92
CA GLY A 145 9.89 -3.40 -11.97
C GLY A 145 8.84 -3.56 -10.86
N SER A 146 8.59 -2.50 -10.13
CA SER A 146 7.64 -2.45 -9.02
C SER A 146 6.18 -2.71 -9.42
N VAL A 147 5.87 -2.68 -10.71
CA VAL A 147 4.52 -2.89 -11.24
C VAL A 147 4.46 -3.97 -12.32
N ASP A 148 5.59 -4.60 -12.59
CA ASP A 148 5.69 -5.74 -13.51
C ASP A 148 5.08 -7.01 -12.88
N GLN A 149 5.32 -8.16 -13.49
CA GLN A 149 4.93 -9.46 -12.96
C GLN A 149 3.42 -9.60 -12.70
N GLY A 150 2.59 -8.88 -13.47
CA GLY A 150 1.13 -8.99 -13.40
C GLY A 150 0.45 -8.09 -12.35
N TRP A 151 1.17 -7.13 -11.71
CA TRP A 151 0.55 -6.25 -10.73
C TRP A 151 -0.62 -5.46 -11.33
N ARG A 152 -0.42 -4.84 -12.52
CA ARG A 152 -1.43 -4.00 -13.20
C ARG A 152 -2.29 -4.75 -14.22
N GLU A 153 -2.03 -6.02 -14.47
CA GLU A 153 -2.82 -6.90 -15.34
C GLU A 153 -3.89 -7.70 -14.59
N HIS A 154 -3.95 -7.58 -13.27
CA HIS A 154 -4.90 -8.30 -12.43
C HIS A 154 -6.29 -7.67 -12.48
N GLU A 155 -7.34 -8.50 -12.36
CA GLU A 155 -8.74 -8.05 -12.41
C GLU A 155 -9.10 -6.99 -11.36
N ARG A 156 -8.54 -7.08 -10.14
CA ARG A 156 -8.74 -6.06 -9.10
C ARG A 156 -8.14 -4.70 -9.46
N TYR A 157 -7.04 -4.67 -10.22
CA TYR A 157 -6.50 -3.41 -10.70
C TYR A 157 -7.46 -2.75 -11.69
N PHE A 158 -8.01 -3.50 -12.65
CA PHE A 158 -9.00 -2.97 -13.59
C PHE A 158 -10.28 -2.54 -12.88
N ALA A 159 -10.77 -3.33 -11.91
CA ALA A 159 -11.93 -2.96 -11.10
C ALA A 159 -11.70 -1.66 -10.33
N MET A 160 -10.51 -1.47 -9.76
CA MET A 160 -10.11 -0.24 -9.07
C MET A 160 -10.10 0.97 -10.01
N ILE A 161 -9.48 0.85 -11.19
CA ILE A 161 -9.47 1.92 -12.20
C ILE A 161 -10.90 2.29 -12.63
N ASP A 162 -11.76 1.31 -12.82
CA ASP A 162 -13.17 1.53 -13.15
C ASP A 162 -13.93 2.25 -12.01
N MET A 163 -13.65 1.90 -10.75
CA MET A 163 -14.19 2.62 -9.58
C MET A 163 -13.81 4.11 -9.58
N PHE A 164 -12.54 4.44 -9.87
CA PHE A 164 -12.08 5.83 -9.94
C PHE A 164 -12.76 6.61 -11.07
N HIS A 165 -13.06 5.97 -12.21
CA HIS A 165 -13.71 6.62 -13.33
C HIS A 165 -15.22 6.79 -13.17
N ASN A 166 -15.90 5.82 -12.55
CA ASN A 166 -17.36 5.72 -12.53
C ASN A 166 -18.00 5.96 -11.17
N ASN A 167 -17.20 6.25 -10.13
CA ASN A 167 -17.63 6.61 -8.79
C ASN A 167 -18.61 5.61 -8.15
N TYR A 168 -18.28 4.31 -8.16
CA TYR A 168 -19.03 3.26 -7.49
C TYR A 168 -18.08 2.27 -6.80
N VAL A 169 -18.56 1.46 -5.87
CA VAL A 169 -17.74 0.42 -5.23
C VAL A 169 -17.96 -0.91 -5.94
N ASN A 170 -16.91 -1.44 -6.58
CA ASN A 170 -16.93 -2.73 -7.25
C ASN A 170 -17.10 -3.89 -6.24
N ASP A 171 -17.73 -4.99 -6.66
CA ASP A 171 -18.01 -6.14 -5.81
C ASP A 171 -16.74 -6.78 -5.21
N LEU A 172 -15.61 -6.73 -5.92
CA LEU A 172 -14.30 -7.22 -5.43
C LEU A 172 -13.79 -6.47 -4.19
N PHE A 173 -14.34 -5.29 -3.88
CA PHE A 173 -13.98 -4.45 -2.74
C PHE A 173 -15.13 -4.25 -1.74
N LYS A 174 -16.22 -4.99 -1.83
CA LYS A 174 -17.37 -4.82 -0.94
C LYS A 174 -17.26 -5.57 0.40
N ASN A 175 -16.39 -6.56 0.50
CA ASN A 175 -16.30 -7.46 1.68
C ASN A 175 -15.03 -7.26 2.50
#